data_d3bc3bd7f81a1ed58f592a85b1de4ddd
#
_entry.id   d3bc3bd7f81a1ed58f592a85b1de4ddd
#
_cell.length_a   1.000
_cell.length_b   1.000
_cell.length_c   1.000
_cell.angle_alpha   90.00
_cell.angle_beta   90.00
_cell.angle_gamma   90.00
#
_symmetry.space_group_name_H-M   'P 1'
#
loop_
_entity.id
_entity.type
_entity.pdbx_description
1 polymer ?
#
loop_
_entity_poly.entity_id
_entity_poly.type
_entity_poly.pdbx_seq_one_letter_code
_entity_poly.pdbx_strand_id
1 'polypeptide(L)'
;MDMGLELSQRVAAIAPSVTLAIDAKAKKLRAEGKNVIGFGAGEPDFPTPEYICAAAKDAIDQGMTRYTPVPGTLALREEICKKLLRDNALSYKPENIVVSNGAK
;
A
#
# COMPACT_ATOMS: atom_id res chain seq x y z
N MET A 1 12.82 -11.02 35.16
CA MET A 1 13.74 -11.80 34.32
C MET A 1 13.56 -11.32 32.90
N ASP A 2 14.49 -10.50 32.46
CA ASP A 2 14.51 -10.06 31.06
C ASP A 2 15.02 -11.23 30.23
N MET A 3 14.10 -11.95 29.58
CA MET A 3 14.47 -12.96 28.61
C MET A 3 14.90 -12.20 27.34
N GLY A 4 16.17 -11.78 27.32
CA GLY A 4 16.75 -11.12 26.16
C GLY A 4 16.58 -11.97 24.91
N LEU A 5 15.59 -11.61 24.09
CA LEU A 5 15.40 -12.19 22.77
C LEU A 5 16.60 -11.79 21.90
N GLU A 6 17.55 -12.69 21.69
CA GLU A 6 18.60 -12.49 20.70
C GLU A 6 18.01 -12.56 19.30
N LEU A 7 18.06 -11.45 18.60
CA LEU A 7 17.69 -11.39 17.18
C LEU A 7 18.77 -12.08 16.33
N SER A 8 18.36 -12.75 15.25
CA SER A 8 19.33 -13.31 14.31
C SER A 8 20.24 -12.21 13.74
N GLN A 9 21.49 -12.53 13.47
CA GLN A 9 22.46 -11.57 12.90
C GLN A 9 21.96 -10.94 11.59
N ARG A 10 21.21 -11.71 10.77
CA ARG A 10 20.59 -11.22 9.53
C ARG A 10 19.57 -10.11 9.82
N VAL A 11 18.73 -10.26 10.84
CA VAL A 11 17.75 -9.24 11.21
C VAL A 11 18.41 -8.03 11.82
N ALA A 12 19.42 -8.23 12.68
CA ALA A 12 20.19 -7.13 13.28
C ALA A 12 20.96 -6.28 12.24
N ALA A 13 21.33 -6.87 11.10
CA ALA A 13 22.01 -6.19 10.00
C ALA A 13 21.09 -5.40 9.06
N ILE A 14 19.75 -5.52 9.21
CA ILE A 14 18.80 -4.77 8.36
C ILE A 14 18.83 -3.29 8.78
N ALA A 15 19.25 -2.42 7.84
CA ALA A 15 19.22 -0.99 8.07
C ALA A 15 17.77 -0.48 8.10
N PRO A 16 17.40 0.38 9.07
CA PRO A 16 16.10 1.04 9.08
C PRO A 16 15.87 1.87 7.80
N SER A 17 14.60 1.99 7.39
CA SER A 17 14.24 2.86 6.25
C SER A 17 14.54 4.31 6.58
N VAL A 18 15.46 4.94 5.84
CA VAL A 18 15.82 6.36 5.99
C VAL A 18 14.61 7.26 5.76
N THR A 19 13.76 6.94 4.79
CA THR A 19 12.55 7.71 4.48
C THR A 19 11.57 7.71 5.66
N LEU A 20 11.33 6.55 6.27
CA LEU A 20 10.45 6.45 7.44
C LEU A 20 11.03 7.18 8.65
N ALA A 21 12.35 7.15 8.85
CA ALA A 21 13.02 7.86 9.93
C ALA A 21 12.90 9.38 9.79
N ILE A 22 13.03 9.91 8.56
CA ILE A 22 12.87 11.33 8.25
C ILE A 22 11.41 11.77 8.51
N ASP A 23 10.42 11.00 8.05
CA ASP A 23 9.00 11.30 8.27
C ASP A 23 8.66 11.27 9.77
N ALA A 24 9.10 10.26 10.51
CA ALA A 24 8.91 10.16 11.95
C ALA A 24 9.54 11.36 12.69
N LYS A 25 10.74 11.80 12.29
CA LYS A 25 11.40 12.99 12.85
C LYS A 25 10.59 14.26 12.57
N ALA A 26 10.07 14.43 11.36
CA ALA A 26 9.25 15.58 11.01
C ALA A 26 7.95 15.62 11.83
N LYS A 27 7.27 14.46 11.99
CA LYS A 27 6.08 14.33 12.83
C LYS A 27 6.36 14.68 14.30
N LYS A 28 7.47 14.18 14.85
CA LYS A 28 7.88 14.49 16.23
C LYS A 28 8.12 15.98 16.43
N LEU A 29 8.85 16.63 15.53
CA LEU A 29 9.13 18.06 15.62
C LEU A 29 7.86 18.92 15.54
N ARG A 30 6.89 18.54 14.71
CA ARG A 30 5.58 19.20 14.65
C ARG A 30 4.81 19.04 15.96
N ALA A 31 4.83 17.85 16.54
CA ALA A 31 4.20 17.60 17.86
C ALA A 31 4.83 18.43 18.99
N GLU A 32 6.12 18.80 18.87
CA GLU A 32 6.84 19.71 19.77
C GLU A 32 6.54 21.19 19.48
N GLY A 33 5.59 21.50 18.58
CA GLY A 33 5.21 22.87 18.22
C GLY A 33 6.14 23.58 17.23
N LYS A 34 7.10 22.87 16.64
CA LYS A 34 8.01 23.46 15.65
C LYS A 34 7.34 23.52 14.28
N ASN A 35 7.49 24.64 13.59
CA ASN A 35 7.02 24.80 12.21
C ASN A 35 7.94 24.05 11.25
N VAL A 36 7.58 22.80 10.91
CA VAL A 36 8.37 21.94 10.00
C VAL A 36 7.57 21.64 8.76
N ILE A 37 8.11 21.99 7.60
CA ILE A 37 7.58 21.61 6.30
C ILE A 37 8.27 20.30 5.89
N GLY A 38 7.48 19.23 5.68
CA GLY A 38 7.99 17.90 5.35
C GLY A 38 7.97 17.65 3.85
N PHE A 39 9.12 17.30 3.30
CA PHE A 39 9.28 16.82 1.92
C PHE A 39 9.80 15.38 1.85
N GLY A 40 9.69 14.64 2.97
CA GLY A 40 10.29 13.31 3.10
C GLY A 40 9.46 12.19 2.49
N ALA A 41 8.15 12.30 2.48
CA ALA A 41 7.22 11.36 1.86
C ALA A 41 6.13 12.14 1.13
N GLY A 42 5.73 11.64 -0.03
CA GLY A 42 4.62 12.18 -0.81
C GLY A 42 3.42 11.22 -0.77
N GLU A 43 2.24 11.79 -0.66
CA GLU A 43 0.97 11.11 -0.85
C GLU A 43 0.04 12.01 -1.68
N PRO A 44 -0.96 11.45 -2.38
CA PRO A 44 -1.96 12.26 -3.05
C PRO A 44 -2.66 13.18 -2.04
N ASP A 45 -2.79 14.47 -2.38
CA ASP A 45 -3.45 15.46 -1.54
C ASP A 45 -4.99 15.42 -1.65
N PHE A 46 -5.51 14.77 -2.68
CA PHE A 46 -6.93 14.48 -2.83
C PHE A 46 -7.31 13.20 -2.10
N PRO A 47 -8.45 13.18 -1.38
CA PRO A 47 -8.97 11.95 -0.80
C PRO A 47 -9.38 10.96 -1.89
N THR A 48 -9.51 9.69 -1.51
CA THR A 48 -10.06 8.66 -2.40
C THR A 48 -11.46 9.09 -2.88
N PRO A 49 -11.77 9.00 -4.17
CA PRO A 49 -13.09 9.35 -4.70
C PRO A 49 -14.23 8.64 -3.96
N GLU A 50 -15.32 9.37 -3.72
CA GLU A 50 -16.42 8.90 -2.87
C GLU A 50 -17.05 7.60 -3.38
N TYR A 51 -17.20 7.44 -4.68
CA TYR A 51 -17.74 6.22 -5.28
C TYR A 51 -16.83 4.99 -5.04
N ILE A 52 -15.51 5.17 -4.95
CA ILE A 52 -14.57 4.08 -4.61
C ILE A 52 -14.72 3.72 -3.13
N CYS A 53 -14.84 4.72 -2.26
CA CYS A 53 -15.09 4.50 -0.84
C CYS A 53 -16.41 3.76 -0.60
N ALA A 54 -17.47 4.12 -1.33
CA ALA A 54 -18.76 3.44 -1.26
C ALA A 54 -18.65 1.99 -1.68
N ALA A 55 -18.03 1.71 -2.84
CA ALA A 55 -17.83 0.34 -3.32
C ALA A 55 -17.03 -0.53 -2.33
N ALA A 56 -16.02 0.04 -1.64
CA ALA A 56 -15.28 -0.68 -0.62
C ALA A 56 -16.13 -1.02 0.60
N LYS A 57 -17.00 -0.10 1.06
CA LYS A 57 -17.95 -0.34 2.16
C LYS A 57 -18.95 -1.42 1.78
N ASP A 58 -19.53 -1.34 0.59
CA ASP A 58 -20.47 -2.34 0.08
C ASP A 58 -19.82 -3.73 0.00
N ALA A 59 -18.57 -3.83 -0.42
CA ALA A 59 -17.83 -5.09 -0.46
C ALA A 59 -17.64 -5.69 0.94
N ILE A 60 -17.38 -4.87 1.95
CA ILE A 60 -17.27 -5.31 3.34
C ILE A 60 -18.64 -5.80 3.84
N ASP A 61 -19.70 -5.04 3.60
CA ASP A 61 -21.07 -5.38 4.02
C ASP A 61 -21.56 -6.67 3.36
N GLN A 62 -21.12 -6.96 2.13
CA GLN A 62 -21.36 -8.22 1.42
C GLN A 62 -20.48 -9.38 1.90
N GLY A 63 -19.60 -9.15 2.87
CA GLY A 63 -18.72 -10.19 3.42
C GLY A 63 -17.56 -10.59 2.50
N MET A 64 -17.16 -9.72 1.55
CA MET A 64 -16.00 -9.95 0.67
C MET A 64 -14.67 -9.74 1.42
N THR A 65 -14.52 -10.41 2.55
CA THR A 65 -13.38 -10.25 3.47
C THR A 65 -12.56 -11.53 3.63
N ARG A 66 -12.75 -12.49 2.75
CA ARG A 66 -12.08 -13.79 2.79
C ARG A 66 -10.89 -13.84 1.84
N TYR A 67 -10.09 -14.90 1.93
CA TYR A 67 -8.99 -15.14 1.01
C TYR A 67 -9.44 -15.17 -0.45
N THR A 68 -8.65 -14.57 -1.30
CA THR A 68 -8.80 -14.58 -2.76
C THR A 68 -7.73 -15.46 -3.40
N PRO A 69 -7.84 -15.81 -4.70
CA PRO A 69 -6.74 -16.42 -5.43
C PRO A 69 -5.47 -15.56 -5.34
N VAL A 70 -4.30 -16.21 -5.30
CA VAL A 70 -2.99 -15.54 -5.15
C VAL A 70 -2.77 -14.37 -6.11
N PRO A 71 -3.11 -14.45 -7.41
CA PRO A 71 -2.95 -13.32 -8.32
C PRO A 71 -4.07 -12.26 -8.23
N GLY A 72 -4.98 -12.37 -7.29
CA GLY A 72 -6.17 -11.53 -7.16
C GLY A 72 -7.42 -12.12 -7.85
N THR A 73 -8.57 -11.51 -7.63
CA THR A 73 -9.84 -11.96 -8.22
C THR A 73 -9.82 -11.84 -9.74
N LEU A 74 -10.46 -12.79 -10.44
CA LEU A 74 -10.51 -12.78 -11.90
C LEU A 74 -11.16 -11.49 -12.42
N ALA A 75 -12.28 -11.09 -11.81
CA ALA A 75 -13.02 -9.88 -12.21
C ALA A 75 -12.12 -8.62 -12.18
N LEU A 76 -11.32 -8.42 -11.12
CA LEU A 76 -10.40 -7.28 -11.04
C LEU A 76 -9.31 -7.35 -12.12
N ARG A 77 -8.75 -8.54 -12.36
CA ARG A 77 -7.71 -8.74 -13.39
C ARG A 77 -8.24 -8.47 -14.81
N GLU A 78 -9.48 -8.87 -15.09
CA GLU A 78 -10.15 -8.56 -16.35
C GLU A 78 -10.38 -7.06 -16.54
N GLU A 79 -10.81 -6.35 -15.50
CA GLU A 79 -10.99 -4.89 -15.56
C GLU A 79 -9.67 -4.16 -15.75
N ILE A 80 -8.57 -4.64 -15.13
CA ILE A 80 -7.22 -4.12 -15.36
C ILE A 80 -6.81 -4.31 -16.82
N CYS A 81 -7.08 -5.47 -17.44
CA CYS A 81 -6.81 -5.69 -18.85
C CYS A 81 -7.59 -4.73 -19.75
N LYS A 82 -8.88 -4.53 -19.46
CA LYS A 82 -9.72 -3.56 -20.19
C LYS A 82 -9.18 -2.14 -20.08
N LYS A 83 -8.76 -1.73 -18.85
CA LYS A 83 -8.15 -0.42 -18.61
C LYS A 83 -6.87 -0.25 -19.40
N LEU A 84 -5.97 -1.24 -19.38
CA LEU A 84 -4.70 -1.18 -20.11
C LEU A 84 -4.90 -1.09 -21.62
N LEU A 85 -5.88 -1.79 -22.15
CA LEU A 85 -6.23 -1.71 -23.57
C LEU A 85 -6.80 -0.32 -23.92
N ARG A 86 -7.77 0.16 -23.15
CA ARG A 86 -8.46 1.45 -23.40
C ARG A 86 -7.52 2.66 -23.29
N ASP A 87 -6.72 2.73 -22.23
CA ASP A 87 -5.98 3.93 -21.88
C ASP A 87 -4.52 3.91 -22.36
N ASN A 88 -3.96 2.73 -22.56
CA ASN A 88 -2.54 2.54 -22.88
C ASN A 88 -2.30 1.81 -24.20
N ALA A 89 -3.34 1.33 -24.89
CA ALA A 89 -3.26 0.49 -26.09
C ALA A 89 -2.45 -0.80 -25.88
N LEU A 90 -2.41 -1.33 -24.65
CA LEU A 90 -1.70 -2.54 -24.28
C LEU A 90 -2.69 -3.70 -24.12
N SER A 91 -2.46 -4.77 -24.89
CA SER A 91 -3.28 -5.99 -24.84
C SER A 91 -2.64 -7.04 -23.95
N TYR A 92 -3.27 -7.32 -22.81
CA TYR A 92 -2.88 -8.36 -21.87
C TYR A 92 -4.06 -9.31 -21.60
N LYS A 93 -3.73 -10.51 -21.14
CA LYS A 93 -4.70 -11.49 -20.64
C LYS A 93 -4.71 -11.45 -19.10
N PRO A 94 -5.80 -11.88 -18.43
CA PRO A 94 -5.86 -11.92 -16.97
C PRO A 94 -4.74 -12.74 -16.32
N GLU A 95 -4.19 -13.75 -17.01
CA GLU A 95 -3.06 -14.56 -16.57
C GLU A 95 -1.74 -13.77 -16.47
N ASN A 96 -1.65 -12.63 -17.15
CA ASN A 96 -0.49 -11.75 -17.09
C ASN A 96 -0.57 -10.72 -15.96
N ILE A 97 -1.68 -10.69 -15.19
CA ILE A 97 -1.94 -9.71 -14.15
C ILE A 97 -1.82 -10.35 -12.78
N VAL A 98 -1.07 -9.71 -11.90
CA VAL A 98 -0.99 -10.03 -10.47
C VAL A 98 -1.31 -8.78 -9.67
N VAL A 99 -2.23 -8.91 -8.72
CA VAL A 99 -2.63 -7.85 -7.80
C VAL A 99 -1.93 -8.10 -6.46
N SER A 100 -1.16 -7.13 -5.98
CA SER A 100 -0.40 -7.24 -4.74
C SER A 100 -0.57 -5.99 -3.87
N ASN A 101 -0.27 -6.12 -2.57
CA ASN A 101 -0.26 -5.01 -1.62
C ASN A 101 1.05 -4.22 -1.75
N GLY A 102 1.17 -3.41 -2.79
CA GLY A 102 2.38 -2.71 -3.15
C GLY A 102 3.25 -3.50 -4.14
N ALA A 103 4.27 -2.85 -4.69
CA ALA A 103 5.12 -3.39 -5.76
C ALA A 103 6.44 -4.02 -5.26
N LYS A 104 6.65 -4.07 -3.94
CA LYS A 104 7.86 -4.65 -3.33
C LYS A 104 7.68 -6.09 -2.95
#